data_304da7e88a4fb2cc8c1efd4aeca47249
#
_entry.id   304da7e88a4fb2cc8c1efd4aeca47249
#
_cell.length_a   1.000
_cell.length_b   1.000
_cell.length_c   1.000
_cell.angle_alpha   90.00
_cell.angle_beta   90.00
_cell.angle_gamma   90.00
#
_symmetry.space_group_name_H-M   'P 1'
#
loop_
_entity.id
_entity.type
_entity.pdbx_description
1 polymer ?
#
loop_
_entity_poly.entity_id
_entity_poly.type
_entity_poly.pdbx_seq_one_letter_code
_entity_poly.pdbx_strand_id
1 'polypeptide(L)'
;MKKKIESYQGAAGGWGAVKSVANAVRKQMDIRQDVIAMFDMNKPEGFDCPGCAWPDPKHSASFDICENGAKAIAWEVTDKQVNASFFAENTVQSLLTWGDHELEAAGRLTQPLKYDAVSDCYKPLSWQQAFDEIGARLQSYSDPNQVEFYTSGRTSNEAAFLYQLFAREYGSNNFPDCSNMCHEPTSVGLAASIGVGKGTVLLEDFEKCDLVICIGHNPGTNHPRMLTSLRALVKRGAKMIAINPLQERGLERFTAPQNPFEMLTNSETQLASAYYNVRIGGDMALLKGMMRLLIERDDAASAAGRPSLLDDEFIQTHTVGFDELRRDVLNSE
;
A
#
# COMPACT_ATOMS: atom_id res chain seq x y z
N MET A 1 3.02 -17.44 -27.04
CA MET A 1 1.55 -17.37 -26.92
C MET A 1 1.21 -16.32 -25.87
N LYS A 2 0.51 -15.23 -26.25
CA LYS A 2 0.00 -14.27 -25.24
C LYS A 2 -0.98 -15.02 -24.33
N LYS A 3 -0.67 -15.13 -23.03
CA LYS A 3 -1.63 -15.67 -22.04
C LYS A 3 -2.88 -14.81 -22.07
N LYS A 4 -4.04 -15.43 -22.27
CA LYS A 4 -5.32 -14.75 -22.21
C LYS A 4 -5.53 -14.30 -20.77
N ILE A 5 -5.80 -13.01 -20.57
CA ILE A 5 -6.17 -12.48 -19.26
C ILE A 5 -7.59 -12.94 -18.97
N GLU A 6 -7.79 -13.68 -17.90
CA GLU A 6 -9.09 -14.15 -17.46
C GLU A 6 -9.47 -13.47 -16.14
N SER A 7 -10.74 -13.13 -15.99
CA SER A 7 -11.27 -12.54 -14.76
C SER A 7 -11.24 -13.57 -13.62
N TYR A 8 -10.58 -13.23 -12.52
CA TYR A 8 -10.57 -14.08 -11.32
C TYR A 8 -11.95 -14.06 -10.65
N GLN A 9 -12.55 -15.23 -10.45
CA GLN A 9 -13.90 -15.38 -9.89
C GLN A 9 -13.90 -15.81 -8.42
N GLY A 10 -12.78 -16.22 -7.85
CA GLY A 10 -12.67 -16.63 -6.46
C GLY A 10 -12.68 -15.46 -5.47
N ALA A 11 -12.85 -15.77 -4.20
CA ALA A 11 -12.64 -14.81 -3.10
C ALA A 11 -11.16 -14.38 -3.02
N ALA A 12 -10.89 -13.19 -2.49
CA ALA A 12 -9.54 -12.81 -2.13
C ALA A 12 -8.97 -13.78 -1.08
N GLY A 13 -7.66 -14.04 -1.11
CA GLY A 13 -7.00 -15.00 -0.19
C GLY A 13 -7.15 -16.46 -0.63
N GLY A 14 -7.59 -17.35 0.28
CA GLY A 14 -7.85 -18.76 0.03
C GLY A 14 -6.64 -19.54 -0.52
N TRP A 15 -6.89 -20.62 -1.25
CA TRP A 15 -5.87 -21.46 -1.86
C TRP A 15 -5.05 -20.74 -2.94
N GLY A 16 -5.60 -19.69 -3.55
CA GLY A 16 -4.87 -18.85 -4.50
C GLY A 16 -3.66 -18.19 -3.86
N ALA A 17 -3.85 -17.56 -2.70
CA ALA A 17 -2.78 -16.93 -1.94
C ALA A 17 -1.74 -17.96 -1.44
N VAL A 18 -2.19 -19.10 -0.90
CA VAL A 18 -1.28 -20.16 -0.45
C VAL A 18 -0.40 -20.70 -1.58
N LYS A 19 -0.99 -20.97 -2.75
CA LYS A 19 -0.23 -21.42 -3.93
C LYS A 19 0.77 -20.36 -4.41
N SER A 20 0.37 -19.09 -4.36
CA SER A 20 1.23 -17.98 -4.76
C SER A 20 2.45 -17.84 -3.84
N VAL A 21 2.24 -17.90 -2.53
CA VAL A 21 3.31 -17.90 -1.52
C VAL A 21 4.23 -19.11 -1.71
N ALA A 22 3.68 -20.32 -1.80
CA ALA A 22 4.45 -21.53 -2.00
C ALA A 22 5.32 -21.48 -3.28
N ASN A 23 4.79 -20.90 -4.35
CA ASN A 23 5.56 -20.72 -5.58
C ASN A 23 6.69 -19.69 -5.41
N ALA A 24 6.46 -18.59 -4.70
CA ALA A 24 7.49 -17.59 -4.44
C ALA A 24 8.62 -18.18 -3.60
N VAL A 25 8.29 -18.85 -2.49
CA VAL A 25 9.24 -19.56 -1.62
C VAL A 25 10.07 -20.53 -2.44
N ARG A 26 9.44 -21.47 -3.14
CA ARG A 26 10.13 -22.49 -3.91
C ARG A 26 11.06 -21.95 -4.97
N LYS A 27 10.70 -20.82 -5.60
CA LYS A 27 11.46 -20.27 -6.75
C LYS A 27 12.58 -19.33 -6.33
N GLN A 28 12.45 -18.64 -5.20
CA GLN A 28 13.31 -17.54 -4.82
C GLN A 28 14.09 -17.76 -3.53
N MET A 29 13.64 -18.69 -2.69
CA MET A 29 14.19 -18.87 -1.35
C MET A 29 14.97 -20.18 -1.19
N ASP A 30 16.02 -20.18 -0.37
CA ASP A 30 16.54 -21.40 0.25
C ASP A 30 15.60 -21.80 1.40
N ILE A 31 14.90 -22.93 1.21
CA ILE A 31 13.77 -23.35 2.06
C ILE A 31 14.09 -23.38 3.56
N ARG A 32 15.35 -23.53 3.94
CA ARG A 32 15.71 -23.72 5.35
C ARG A 32 15.90 -22.41 6.13
N GLN A 33 16.56 -21.43 5.55
CA GLN A 33 16.84 -20.13 6.23
C GLN A 33 15.69 -19.13 6.03
N ASP A 34 15.04 -19.19 4.91
CA ASP A 34 14.10 -18.16 4.46
C ASP A 34 12.70 -18.35 5.03
N VAL A 35 12.32 -19.59 5.35
CA VAL A 35 11.08 -19.86 6.10
C VAL A 35 11.16 -19.27 7.51
N ILE A 36 12.36 -19.24 8.13
CA ILE A 36 12.57 -18.58 9.43
C ILE A 36 12.28 -17.09 9.31
N ALA A 37 12.79 -16.41 8.27
CA ALA A 37 12.53 -14.99 8.04
C ALA A 37 11.03 -14.68 7.93
N MET A 38 10.22 -15.59 7.37
CA MET A 38 8.77 -15.40 7.34
C MET A 38 8.10 -15.49 8.72
N PHE A 39 8.67 -16.27 9.65
CA PHE A 39 8.16 -16.36 11.01
C PHE A 39 8.53 -15.14 11.86
N ASP A 40 9.63 -14.46 11.52
CA ASP A 40 10.11 -13.27 12.24
C ASP A 40 9.45 -11.98 11.72
N MET A 41 8.75 -12.04 10.58
CA MET A 41 8.08 -10.88 9.99
C MET A 41 6.89 -10.42 10.84
N ASN A 42 6.80 -9.11 11.07
CA ASN A 42 5.77 -8.47 11.89
C ASN A 42 5.73 -8.99 13.34
N LYS A 43 6.89 -9.26 13.91
CA LYS A 43 7.07 -9.70 15.30
C LYS A 43 7.87 -8.68 16.09
N PRO A 44 7.63 -8.51 17.41
CA PRO A 44 8.38 -7.59 18.25
C PRO A 44 9.90 -7.84 18.25
N GLU A 45 10.30 -9.10 18.18
CA GLU A 45 11.72 -9.52 18.16
C GLU A 45 12.25 -9.74 16.74
N GLY A 46 11.44 -9.45 15.73
CA GLY A 46 11.76 -9.66 14.32
C GLY A 46 11.91 -8.36 13.56
N PHE A 47 11.24 -8.25 12.42
CA PHE A 47 11.28 -7.08 11.56
C PHE A 47 9.92 -6.79 10.92
N ASP A 48 9.69 -5.53 10.56
CA ASP A 48 8.49 -5.10 9.87
C ASP A 48 8.51 -5.49 8.40
N CYS A 49 7.38 -5.94 7.88
CA CYS A 49 7.23 -6.25 6.47
C CYS A 49 7.41 -4.99 5.61
N PRO A 50 8.30 -4.99 4.59
CA PRO A 50 8.51 -3.84 3.73
C PRO A 50 7.38 -3.62 2.70
N GLY A 51 6.34 -4.46 2.72
CA GLY A 51 5.27 -4.45 1.70
C GLY A 51 4.23 -3.35 1.89
N CYS A 52 3.80 -3.09 3.12
CA CYS A 52 2.81 -2.07 3.44
C CYS A 52 2.91 -1.65 4.92
N ALA A 53 2.25 -0.55 5.27
CA ALA A 53 2.24 0.01 6.62
C ALA A 53 0.99 -0.39 7.44
N TRP A 54 0.38 -1.54 7.18
CA TRP A 54 -0.73 -2.01 8.01
C TRP A 54 -0.23 -2.34 9.42
N PRO A 55 -0.83 -1.77 10.48
CA PRO A 55 -0.34 -1.93 11.84
C PRO A 55 -0.38 -3.38 12.32
N ASP A 56 0.49 -3.69 13.28
CA ASP A 56 0.51 -5.00 13.93
C ASP A 56 -0.51 -5.08 15.05
N PRO A 57 -1.21 -6.23 15.19
CA PRO A 57 -2.13 -6.43 16.29
C PRO A 57 -1.36 -6.54 17.63
N LYS A 58 -1.99 -6.14 18.75
CA LYS A 58 -1.41 -6.28 20.10
C LYS A 58 -0.99 -7.72 20.43
N HIS A 59 -1.70 -8.69 19.89
CA HIS A 59 -1.41 -10.10 20.05
C HIS A 59 -1.05 -10.69 18.68
N SER A 60 0.23 -10.91 18.47
CA SER A 60 0.70 -11.49 17.21
C SER A 60 0.25 -12.96 17.08
N ALA A 61 -0.28 -13.31 15.91
CA ALA A 61 -0.51 -14.71 15.55
C ALA A 61 0.82 -15.42 15.27
N SER A 62 0.81 -16.74 15.15
CA SER A 62 2.02 -17.50 14.76
C SER A 62 2.52 -17.06 13.39
N PHE A 63 1.60 -16.64 12.51
CA PHE A 63 1.86 -16.12 11.17
C PHE A 63 1.15 -14.78 10.96
N ASP A 64 1.88 -13.68 10.95
CA ASP A 64 1.36 -12.34 10.63
C ASP A 64 1.82 -11.89 9.26
N ILE A 65 1.65 -12.75 8.26
CA ILE A 65 2.06 -12.52 6.89
C ILE A 65 0.86 -12.49 5.94
N CYS A 66 1.03 -11.77 4.83
CA CYS A 66 0.14 -11.84 3.69
C CYS A 66 0.90 -12.30 2.45
N GLU A 67 0.17 -12.57 1.36
CA GLU A 67 0.77 -12.99 0.10
C GLU A 67 1.82 -11.99 -0.42
N ASN A 68 1.52 -10.69 -0.37
CA ASN A 68 2.43 -9.65 -0.85
C ASN A 68 3.70 -9.54 0.01
N GLY A 69 3.55 -9.61 1.34
CA GLY A 69 4.68 -9.61 2.27
C GLY A 69 5.58 -10.82 2.06
N ALA A 70 5.00 -12.01 1.95
CA ALA A 70 5.76 -13.23 1.69
C ALA A 70 6.54 -13.16 0.37
N LYS A 71 5.94 -12.61 -0.70
CA LYS A 71 6.64 -12.39 -1.99
C LYS A 71 7.76 -11.36 -1.85
N ALA A 72 7.51 -10.25 -1.15
CA ALA A 72 8.52 -9.22 -0.94
C ALA A 72 9.74 -9.78 -0.22
N ILE A 73 9.54 -10.54 0.85
CA ILE A 73 10.63 -11.18 1.59
C ILE A 73 11.34 -12.24 0.73
N ALA A 74 10.60 -13.06 -0.02
CA ALA A 74 11.21 -14.04 -0.90
C ALA A 74 12.20 -13.43 -1.89
N TRP A 75 11.97 -12.22 -2.35
CA TRP A 75 12.91 -11.50 -3.23
C TRP A 75 14.02 -10.77 -2.49
N GLU A 76 13.82 -10.40 -1.24
CA GLU A 76 14.88 -9.77 -0.44
C GLU A 76 15.95 -10.80 0.02
N VAL A 77 15.52 -12.01 0.38
CA VAL A 77 16.39 -13.06 0.91
C VAL A 77 16.90 -14.07 -0.15
N THR A 78 16.63 -13.84 -1.43
CA THR A 78 17.03 -14.74 -2.51
C THR A 78 18.56 -14.83 -2.65
N ASP A 79 19.08 -16.06 -2.82
CA ASP A 79 20.49 -16.32 -3.14
C ASP A 79 20.82 -16.12 -4.61
N LYS A 80 19.82 -15.86 -5.46
CA LYS A 80 20.04 -15.62 -6.87
C LYS A 80 20.74 -14.30 -7.10
N GLN A 81 21.72 -14.35 -7.99
CA GLN A 81 22.58 -13.22 -8.31
C GLN A 81 22.61 -12.94 -9.81
N VAL A 82 22.50 -11.67 -10.15
CA VAL A 82 22.80 -11.17 -11.49
C VAL A 82 24.18 -10.50 -11.43
N ASN A 83 25.19 -11.27 -11.77
CA ASN A 83 26.61 -10.93 -11.70
C ASN A 83 27.17 -10.52 -13.06
N ALA A 84 28.51 -10.32 -13.15
CA ALA A 84 29.17 -9.93 -14.39
C ALA A 84 28.95 -10.93 -15.54
N SER A 85 28.92 -12.24 -15.27
CA SER A 85 28.71 -13.24 -16.32
C SER A 85 27.28 -13.18 -16.88
N PHE A 86 26.28 -12.97 -16.01
CA PHE A 86 24.90 -12.76 -16.46
C PHE A 86 24.79 -11.60 -17.46
N PHE A 87 25.42 -10.46 -17.16
CA PHE A 87 25.38 -9.30 -18.04
C PHE A 87 26.29 -9.41 -19.26
N ALA A 88 27.31 -10.25 -19.22
CA ALA A 88 28.12 -10.56 -20.41
C ALA A 88 27.36 -11.44 -21.42
N GLU A 89 26.45 -12.28 -20.95
CA GLU A 89 25.63 -13.19 -21.76
C GLU A 89 24.31 -12.56 -22.23
N ASN A 90 23.87 -11.47 -21.61
CA ASN A 90 22.58 -10.83 -21.89
C ASN A 90 22.79 -9.37 -22.26
N THR A 91 22.56 -9.03 -23.53
CA THR A 91 22.54 -7.64 -23.97
C THR A 91 21.30 -6.91 -23.43
N VAL A 92 21.36 -5.59 -23.33
CA VAL A 92 20.20 -4.76 -22.92
C VAL A 92 19.02 -5.00 -23.87
N GLN A 93 19.28 -5.09 -25.18
CA GLN A 93 18.27 -5.40 -26.18
C GLN A 93 17.59 -6.76 -25.92
N SER A 94 18.34 -7.77 -25.48
CA SER A 94 17.79 -9.07 -25.09
C SER A 94 16.94 -8.94 -23.83
N LEU A 95 17.43 -8.26 -22.78
CA LEU A 95 16.71 -8.07 -21.53
C LEU A 95 15.41 -7.28 -21.69
N LEU A 96 15.33 -6.35 -22.63
CA LEU A 96 14.09 -5.62 -22.96
C LEU A 96 12.96 -6.53 -23.49
N THR A 97 13.28 -7.75 -23.91
CA THR A 97 12.27 -8.74 -24.34
C THR A 97 11.69 -9.54 -23.18
N TRP A 98 12.32 -9.48 -22.00
CA TRP A 98 11.87 -10.18 -20.81
C TRP A 98 10.68 -9.46 -20.16
N GLY A 99 9.82 -10.20 -19.49
CA GLY A 99 8.79 -9.60 -18.65
C GLY A 99 9.37 -9.10 -17.32
N ASP A 100 8.76 -8.09 -16.73
CA ASP A 100 9.21 -7.49 -15.46
C ASP A 100 9.40 -8.55 -14.35
N HIS A 101 8.48 -9.52 -14.27
CA HIS A 101 8.59 -10.63 -13.31
C HIS A 101 9.81 -11.53 -13.60
N GLU A 102 10.21 -11.71 -14.85
CA GLU A 102 11.38 -12.51 -15.21
C GLU A 102 12.67 -11.79 -14.85
N LEU A 103 12.72 -10.48 -15.10
CA LEU A 103 13.84 -9.62 -14.73
C LEU A 103 14.05 -9.63 -13.20
N GLU A 104 12.99 -9.43 -12.43
CA GLU A 104 13.06 -9.44 -10.96
C GLU A 104 13.43 -10.83 -10.42
N ALA A 105 12.92 -11.90 -11.04
CA ALA A 105 13.19 -13.28 -10.66
C ALA A 105 14.60 -13.76 -11.02
N ALA A 106 15.36 -13.01 -11.80
CA ALA A 106 16.75 -13.35 -12.15
C ALA A 106 17.70 -13.26 -10.95
N GLY A 107 17.44 -12.36 -9.99
CA GLY A 107 18.20 -12.23 -8.77
C GLY A 107 18.65 -10.80 -8.43
N ARG A 108 19.58 -10.69 -7.50
CA ARG A 108 20.08 -9.41 -6.95
C ARG A 108 21.39 -8.99 -7.61
N LEU A 109 21.56 -7.68 -7.80
CA LEU A 109 22.83 -7.09 -8.21
C LEU A 109 23.88 -7.29 -7.10
N THR A 110 25.10 -7.66 -7.47
CA THR A 110 26.19 -7.96 -6.52
C THR A 110 27.34 -6.97 -6.57
N GLN A 111 27.34 -6.09 -7.56
CA GLN A 111 28.43 -5.12 -7.78
C GLN A 111 27.93 -3.94 -8.61
N PRO A 112 28.63 -2.79 -8.59
CA PRO A 112 28.33 -1.69 -9.50
C PRO A 112 28.51 -2.10 -10.95
N LEU A 113 27.62 -1.62 -11.81
CA LEU A 113 27.61 -1.91 -13.24
C LEU A 113 27.42 -0.60 -14.01
N LYS A 114 28.07 -0.52 -15.17
CA LYS A 114 27.90 0.59 -16.12
C LYS A 114 27.54 0.05 -17.49
N TYR A 115 26.56 0.67 -18.13
CA TYR A 115 26.20 0.33 -19.51
C TYR A 115 27.31 0.72 -20.50
N ASP A 116 27.67 -0.22 -21.37
CA ASP A 116 28.59 0.00 -22.46
C ASP A 116 27.85 -0.10 -23.80
N ALA A 117 27.68 1.04 -24.45
CA ALA A 117 26.93 1.13 -25.70
C ALA A 117 27.55 0.37 -26.87
N VAL A 118 28.86 0.07 -26.83
CA VAL A 118 29.54 -0.66 -27.89
C VAL A 118 29.18 -2.14 -27.88
N SER A 119 29.12 -2.74 -26.69
CA SER A 119 28.76 -4.16 -26.53
C SER A 119 27.28 -4.37 -26.24
N ASP A 120 26.51 -3.31 -26.02
CA ASP A 120 25.11 -3.34 -25.54
C ASP A 120 24.94 -4.14 -24.22
N CYS A 121 25.96 -4.15 -23.38
CA CYS A 121 25.98 -4.90 -22.12
C CYS A 121 26.31 -4.01 -20.93
N TYR A 122 25.89 -4.44 -19.74
CA TYR A 122 26.39 -3.85 -18.49
C TYR A 122 27.75 -4.47 -18.15
N LYS A 123 28.74 -3.61 -17.86
CA LYS A 123 30.10 -4.01 -17.46
C LYS A 123 30.34 -3.68 -15.99
N PRO A 124 31.03 -4.55 -15.24
CA PRO A 124 31.35 -4.31 -13.85
C PRO A 124 32.30 -3.16 -13.66
N LEU A 125 32.11 -2.38 -12.59
CA LEU A 125 33.01 -1.36 -12.10
C LEU A 125 33.46 -1.73 -10.67
N SER A 126 34.62 -1.23 -10.26
CA SER A 126 34.93 -1.17 -8.84
C SER A 126 34.07 -0.12 -8.14
N TRP A 127 33.85 -0.27 -6.84
CA TRP A 127 33.16 0.75 -6.03
C TRP A 127 33.81 2.11 -6.14
N GLN A 128 35.16 2.15 -6.12
CA GLN A 128 35.88 3.40 -6.26
C GLN A 128 35.61 4.09 -7.58
N GLN A 129 35.65 3.35 -8.69
CA GLN A 129 35.32 3.90 -10.01
C GLN A 129 33.88 4.43 -10.07
N ALA A 130 32.92 3.70 -9.46
CA ALA A 130 31.54 4.15 -9.40
C ALA A 130 31.41 5.47 -8.60
N PHE A 131 32.06 5.56 -7.44
CA PHE A 131 32.08 6.78 -6.62
C PHE A 131 32.74 7.95 -7.33
N ASP A 132 33.87 7.72 -7.99
CA ASP A 132 34.60 8.76 -8.73
C ASP A 132 33.74 9.31 -9.90
N GLU A 133 33.09 8.43 -10.65
CA GLU A 133 32.24 8.84 -11.77
C GLU A 133 30.97 9.58 -11.30
N ILE A 134 30.28 9.07 -10.26
CA ILE A 134 29.10 9.71 -9.68
C ILE A 134 29.49 11.07 -9.08
N GLY A 135 30.59 11.11 -8.30
CA GLY A 135 31.09 12.34 -7.68
C GLY A 135 31.46 13.40 -8.70
N ALA A 136 32.21 13.02 -9.74
CA ALA A 136 32.55 13.92 -10.83
C ALA A 136 31.30 14.47 -11.56
N ARG A 137 30.29 13.62 -11.75
CA ARG A 137 29.02 14.03 -12.36
C ARG A 137 28.28 15.02 -11.49
N LEU A 138 28.14 14.76 -10.21
CA LEU A 138 27.49 15.66 -9.26
C LEU A 138 28.22 17.02 -9.17
N GLN A 139 29.56 17.01 -9.13
CA GLN A 139 30.38 18.22 -9.11
C GLN A 139 30.32 19.04 -10.41
N SER A 140 29.89 18.43 -11.52
CA SER A 140 29.75 19.13 -12.80
C SER A 140 28.55 20.09 -12.84
N TYR A 141 27.62 20.00 -11.90
CA TYR A 141 26.50 20.94 -11.78
C TYR A 141 26.91 22.14 -10.92
N SER A 142 26.70 23.34 -11.45
CA SER A 142 27.05 24.59 -10.77
C SER A 142 26.08 24.98 -9.65
N ASP A 143 24.86 24.47 -9.72
CA ASP A 143 23.79 24.68 -8.75
C ASP A 143 23.27 23.33 -8.23
N PRO A 144 23.42 23.03 -6.93
CA PRO A 144 22.90 21.80 -6.34
C PRO A 144 21.40 21.59 -6.53
N ASN A 145 20.63 22.65 -6.76
CA ASN A 145 19.18 22.55 -7.04
C ASN A 145 18.85 21.95 -8.40
N GLN A 146 19.85 21.76 -9.28
CA GLN A 146 19.68 21.02 -10.54
C GLN A 146 19.64 19.49 -10.33
N VAL A 147 19.85 19.02 -9.10
CA VAL A 147 19.89 17.60 -8.74
C VAL A 147 18.74 17.28 -7.81
N GLU A 148 18.05 16.19 -8.10
CA GLU A 148 16.99 15.61 -7.26
C GLU A 148 17.45 14.26 -6.70
N PHE A 149 17.06 14.00 -5.45
CA PHE A 149 17.39 12.78 -4.72
C PHE A 149 16.11 12.00 -4.42
N TYR A 150 15.86 10.95 -5.20
CA TYR A 150 14.66 10.13 -5.06
C TYR A 150 14.98 8.77 -4.45
N THR A 151 14.14 8.29 -3.55
CA THR A 151 14.20 6.94 -3.01
C THR A 151 12.80 6.34 -2.82
N SER A 152 12.75 5.02 -2.82
CA SER A 152 11.51 4.27 -2.59
C SER A 152 11.20 4.18 -1.10
N GLY A 153 9.91 4.09 -0.73
CA GLY A 153 9.46 3.78 0.63
C GLY A 153 9.88 2.39 1.15
N ARG A 154 10.49 1.57 0.30
CA ARG A 154 11.06 0.26 0.68
C ARG A 154 12.53 0.34 1.10
N THR A 155 13.12 1.52 1.06
CA THR A 155 14.47 1.77 1.57
C THR A 155 14.47 1.66 3.09
N SER A 156 15.51 1.03 3.68
CA SER A 156 15.65 0.98 5.13
C SER A 156 15.82 2.39 5.73
N ASN A 157 15.42 2.58 6.98
CA ASN A 157 15.53 3.88 7.66
C ASN A 157 16.97 4.38 7.74
N GLU A 158 17.92 3.49 7.96
CA GLU A 158 19.35 3.80 8.00
C GLU A 158 19.87 4.31 6.65
N ALA A 159 19.49 3.61 5.56
CA ALA A 159 19.85 4.02 4.21
C ALA A 159 19.20 5.35 3.82
N ALA A 160 17.92 5.54 4.17
CA ALA A 160 17.19 6.79 3.92
C ALA A 160 17.84 7.98 4.68
N PHE A 161 18.24 7.77 5.94
CA PHE A 161 18.94 8.78 6.72
C PHE A 161 20.29 9.17 6.10
N LEU A 162 21.11 8.18 5.74
CA LEU A 162 22.40 8.44 5.10
C LEU A 162 22.24 9.12 3.74
N TYR A 163 21.23 8.73 2.98
CA TYR A 163 20.93 9.34 1.69
C TYR A 163 20.50 10.80 1.84
N GLN A 164 19.67 11.11 2.83
CA GLN A 164 19.29 12.48 3.15
C GLN A 164 20.50 13.32 3.60
N LEU A 165 21.36 12.76 4.46
CA LEU A 165 22.57 13.43 4.92
C LEU A 165 23.50 13.74 3.73
N PHE A 166 23.70 12.78 2.84
CA PHE A 166 24.50 12.97 1.63
C PHE A 166 23.95 14.10 0.74
N ALA A 167 22.63 14.12 0.50
CA ALA A 167 22.01 15.15 -0.32
C ALA A 167 22.14 16.56 0.29
N ARG A 168 21.99 16.66 1.62
CA ARG A 168 22.18 17.94 2.34
C ARG A 168 23.62 18.39 2.37
N GLU A 169 24.57 17.49 2.51
CA GLU A 169 25.99 17.80 2.41
C GLU A 169 26.40 18.24 1.00
N TYR A 170 25.76 17.66 -0.02
CA TYR A 170 25.88 18.13 -1.41
C TYR A 170 25.30 19.53 -1.62
N GLY A 171 24.39 19.99 -0.76
CA GLY A 171 23.76 21.32 -0.80
C GLY A 171 22.36 21.34 -1.44
N SER A 172 21.71 20.18 -1.63
CA SER A 172 20.35 20.06 -2.15
C SER A 172 19.35 19.68 -1.05
N ASN A 173 18.12 20.14 -1.21
CA ASN A 173 16.97 19.70 -0.43
C ASN A 173 15.82 19.20 -1.33
N ASN A 174 16.14 18.82 -2.56
CA ASN A 174 15.16 18.34 -3.53
C ASN A 174 14.94 16.83 -3.35
N PHE A 175 13.91 16.49 -2.59
CA PHE A 175 13.49 15.12 -2.31
C PHE A 175 12.06 14.87 -2.81
N PRO A 176 11.85 14.72 -4.12
CA PRO A 176 10.57 14.24 -4.59
C PRO A 176 10.39 12.79 -4.13
N ASP A 177 9.21 12.49 -3.61
CA ASP A 177 8.90 11.15 -3.14
C ASP A 177 7.50 10.70 -3.56
N CYS A 178 7.19 9.42 -3.35
CA CYS A 178 5.89 8.88 -3.70
C CYS A 178 4.77 9.39 -2.78
N SER A 179 5.06 9.84 -1.57
CA SER A 179 4.05 10.35 -0.64
C SER A 179 3.40 11.63 -1.14
N ASN A 180 4.15 12.51 -1.80
CA ASN A 180 3.63 13.71 -2.43
C ASN A 180 2.54 13.41 -3.47
N MET A 181 2.71 12.34 -4.24
CA MET A 181 1.76 11.91 -5.25
C MET A 181 0.65 11.00 -4.70
N CYS A 182 0.95 10.23 -3.64
CA CYS A 182 0.08 9.17 -3.15
C CYS A 182 -0.90 9.67 -2.07
N HIS A 183 -0.42 10.23 -0.98
CA HIS A 183 -1.25 10.54 0.20
C HIS A 183 -1.07 11.95 0.78
N GLU A 184 -0.19 12.77 0.27
CA GLU A 184 -0.01 14.16 0.74
C GLU A 184 -1.30 14.99 0.63
N PRO A 185 -2.11 14.90 -0.44
CA PRO A 185 -3.39 15.60 -0.50
C PRO A 185 -4.30 15.25 0.67
N THR A 186 -4.33 13.99 1.10
CA THR A 186 -5.05 13.55 2.29
C THR A 186 -4.47 14.16 3.56
N SER A 187 -3.14 14.18 3.69
CA SER A 187 -2.47 14.76 4.85
C SER A 187 -2.74 16.26 4.97
N VAL A 188 -2.72 16.99 3.87
CA VAL A 188 -3.06 18.42 3.81
C VAL A 188 -4.53 18.65 4.19
N GLY A 189 -5.44 17.87 3.61
CA GLY A 189 -6.87 17.97 3.90
C GLY A 189 -7.19 17.65 5.37
N LEU A 190 -6.61 16.60 5.92
CA LEU A 190 -6.79 16.24 7.33
C LEU A 190 -6.19 17.29 8.28
N ALA A 191 -5.00 17.81 7.99
CA ALA A 191 -4.38 18.86 8.78
C ALA A 191 -5.26 20.12 8.85
N ALA A 192 -5.87 20.50 7.72
CA ALA A 192 -6.81 21.63 7.67
C ALA A 192 -8.13 21.36 8.41
N SER A 193 -8.62 20.11 8.42
CA SER A 193 -9.94 19.76 8.97
C SER A 193 -9.89 19.32 10.43
N ILE A 194 -8.88 18.56 10.83
CA ILE A 194 -8.76 17.97 12.18
C ILE A 194 -7.46 18.34 12.92
N GLY A 195 -6.63 19.20 12.33
CA GLY A 195 -5.37 19.70 12.91
C GLY A 195 -4.19 18.73 12.82
N VAL A 196 -4.34 17.54 12.28
CA VAL A 196 -3.27 16.55 12.11
C VAL A 196 -3.42 15.83 10.77
N GLY A 197 -2.31 15.73 10.03
CA GLY A 197 -2.29 15.13 8.69
C GLY A 197 -2.29 13.60 8.67
N LYS A 198 -2.95 12.95 9.62
CA LYS A 198 -2.98 11.50 9.80
C LYS A 198 -4.34 11.03 10.25
N GLY A 199 -4.62 9.71 10.07
CA GLY A 199 -5.76 9.05 10.69
C GLY A 199 -5.65 9.06 12.22
N THR A 200 -6.80 9.17 12.89
CA THR A 200 -6.90 9.27 14.35
C THR A 200 -7.45 8.01 15.00
N VAL A 201 -7.70 6.96 14.21
CA VAL A 201 -8.22 5.67 14.68
C VAL A 201 -7.09 4.66 14.87
N LEU A 202 -7.28 3.73 15.80
CA LEU A 202 -6.39 2.61 16.07
C LEU A 202 -6.92 1.33 15.43
N LEU A 203 -6.07 0.31 15.30
CA LEU A 203 -6.48 -0.99 14.76
C LEU A 203 -7.62 -1.62 15.57
N GLU A 204 -7.60 -1.44 16.89
CA GLU A 204 -8.61 -1.97 17.81
C GLU A 204 -9.99 -1.30 17.64
N ASP A 205 -10.06 -0.15 17.01
CA ASP A 205 -11.35 0.50 16.74
C ASP A 205 -12.20 -0.28 15.74
N PHE A 206 -11.57 -1.08 14.87
CA PHE A 206 -12.28 -2.04 14.03
C PHE A 206 -13.07 -3.09 14.84
N GLU A 207 -12.63 -3.38 16.06
CA GLU A 207 -13.34 -4.31 16.94
C GLU A 207 -14.58 -3.70 17.59
N LYS A 208 -14.72 -2.38 17.57
CA LYS A 208 -15.77 -1.62 18.27
C LYS A 208 -16.78 -0.96 17.35
N CYS A 209 -16.38 -0.62 16.11
CA CYS A 209 -17.25 0.08 15.17
C CYS A 209 -18.35 -0.83 14.61
N ASP A 210 -19.52 -0.26 14.31
CA ASP A 210 -20.67 -0.94 13.73
C ASP A 210 -20.73 -0.80 12.20
N LEU A 211 -19.97 0.15 11.66
CA LEU A 211 -19.90 0.45 10.24
C LEU A 211 -18.50 0.88 9.83
N VAL A 212 -18.00 0.30 8.72
CA VAL A 212 -16.81 0.77 8.01
C VAL A 212 -17.20 1.15 6.58
N ILE A 213 -16.77 2.30 6.13
CA ILE A 213 -16.93 2.74 4.75
C ILE A 213 -15.54 2.77 4.11
N CYS A 214 -15.31 1.92 3.11
CA CYS A 214 -14.08 1.88 2.33
C CYS A 214 -14.28 2.69 1.04
N ILE A 215 -13.54 3.79 0.88
CA ILE A 215 -13.65 4.70 -0.28
C ILE A 215 -12.34 4.72 -1.04
N GLY A 216 -12.36 4.41 -2.34
CA GLY A 216 -11.20 4.46 -3.23
C GLY A 216 -10.06 3.51 -2.84
N HIS A 217 -10.33 2.47 -2.09
CA HIS A 217 -9.34 1.60 -1.48
C HIS A 217 -9.46 0.16 -2.01
N ASN A 218 -8.33 -0.48 -2.28
CA ASN A 218 -8.25 -1.91 -2.60
C ASN A 218 -7.38 -2.63 -1.57
N PRO A 219 -7.94 -3.05 -0.42
CA PRO A 219 -7.18 -3.72 0.63
C PRO A 219 -6.62 -5.07 0.19
N GLY A 220 -7.29 -5.78 -0.71
CA GLY A 220 -6.81 -7.06 -1.23
C GLY A 220 -5.48 -6.97 -1.96
N THR A 221 -5.18 -5.83 -2.58
CA THR A 221 -3.92 -5.58 -3.27
C THR A 221 -2.93 -4.81 -2.40
N ASN A 222 -3.39 -3.73 -1.74
CA ASN A 222 -2.48 -2.79 -1.09
C ASN A 222 -2.23 -3.11 0.40
N HIS A 223 -3.22 -3.67 1.10
CA HIS A 223 -3.16 -3.98 2.53
C HIS A 223 -3.84 -5.32 2.84
N PRO A 224 -3.32 -6.46 2.35
CA PRO A 224 -4.05 -7.74 2.47
C PRO A 224 -4.31 -8.17 3.93
N ARG A 225 -3.47 -7.76 4.90
CA ARG A 225 -3.70 -8.02 6.32
C ARG A 225 -4.97 -7.34 6.85
N MET A 226 -5.37 -6.20 6.28
CA MET A 226 -6.64 -5.53 6.59
C MET A 226 -7.86 -6.43 6.34
N LEU A 227 -7.79 -7.35 5.39
CA LEU A 227 -8.89 -8.28 5.10
C LEU A 227 -9.26 -9.14 6.32
N THR A 228 -8.29 -9.49 7.15
CA THR A 228 -8.53 -10.21 8.40
C THR A 228 -9.33 -9.36 9.38
N SER A 229 -9.00 -8.07 9.52
CA SER A 229 -9.73 -7.14 10.39
C SER A 229 -11.16 -6.89 9.87
N LEU A 230 -11.32 -6.68 8.56
CA LEU A 230 -12.64 -6.53 7.93
C LEU A 230 -13.50 -7.78 8.08
N ARG A 231 -12.91 -8.97 7.92
CA ARG A 231 -13.60 -10.23 8.14
C ARG A 231 -14.08 -10.39 9.59
N ALA A 232 -13.24 -10.09 10.56
CA ALA A 232 -13.59 -10.14 11.98
C ALA A 232 -14.74 -9.17 12.30
N LEU A 233 -14.68 -7.95 11.76
CA LEU A 233 -15.71 -6.93 11.88
C LEU A 233 -17.06 -7.44 11.34
N VAL A 234 -17.10 -7.96 10.13
CA VAL A 234 -18.35 -8.44 9.50
C VAL A 234 -18.89 -9.66 10.23
N LYS A 235 -18.03 -10.60 10.67
CA LYS A 235 -18.47 -11.77 11.45
C LYS A 235 -19.04 -11.40 12.83
N ARG A 236 -18.68 -10.25 13.39
CA ARG A 236 -19.29 -9.68 14.59
C ARG A 236 -20.68 -9.06 14.33
N GLY A 237 -21.07 -8.89 13.08
CA GLY A 237 -22.36 -8.31 12.68
C GLY A 237 -22.28 -6.83 12.25
N ALA A 238 -21.11 -6.21 12.29
CA ALA A 238 -20.89 -4.88 11.76
C ALA A 238 -21.03 -4.87 10.23
N LYS A 239 -21.30 -3.72 9.65
CA LYS A 239 -21.48 -3.54 8.22
C LYS A 239 -20.25 -2.93 7.56
N MET A 240 -20.00 -3.29 6.32
CA MET A 240 -19.01 -2.66 5.47
C MET A 240 -19.67 -2.17 4.19
N ILE A 241 -19.45 -0.92 3.82
CA ILE A 241 -19.86 -0.31 2.56
C ILE A 241 -18.60 -0.02 1.75
N ALA A 242 -18.59 -0.45 0.49
CA ALA A 242 -17.53 -0.14 -0.45
C ALA A 242 -18.00 0.92 -1.45
N ILE A 243 -17.19 1.95 -1.63
CA ILE A 243 -17.38 3.01 -2.63
C ILE A 243 -16.10 3.05 -3.45
N ASN A 244 -16.14 2.57 -4.69
CA ASN A 244 -14.93 2.44 -5.52
C ASN A 244 -15.28 2.47 -7.01
N PRO A 245 -14.41 3.04 -7.86
CA PRO A 245 -14.66 3.05 -9.31
C PRO A 245 -14.72 1.65 -9.94
N LEU A 246 -13.96 0.70 -9.40
CA LEU A 246 -13.90 -0.69 -9.88
C LEU A 246 -14.41 -1.64 -8.81
N GLN A 247 -14.96 -2.77 -9.25
CA GLN A 247 -15.28 -3.88 -8.35
C GLN A 247 -14.03 -4.69 -8.05
N GLU A 248 -13.57 -4.59 -6.79
CA GLU A 248 -12.36 -5.24 -6.30
C GLU A 248 -12.73 -6.44 -5.41
N ARG A 249 -12.16 -7.61 -5.72
CA ARG A 249 -12.45 -8.84 -4.98
C ARG A 249 -12.19 -8.75 -3.49
N GLY A 250 -11.12 -8.05 -3.10
CA GLY A 250 -10.78 -7.83 -1.70
C GLY A 250 -11.75 -6.93 -0.94
N LEU A 251 -12.68 -6.25 -1.62
CA LEU A 251 -13.78 -5.52 -1.00
C LEU A 251 -15.08 -6.33 -1.00
N GLU A 252 -15.20 -7.30 -1.90
CA GLU A 252 -16.42 -8.11 -1.99
C GLU A 252 -16.41 -9.27 -1.01
N ARG A 253 -15.38 -10.11 -1.06
CA ARG A 253 -15.32 -11.36 -0.29
C ARG A 253 -13.91 -11.88 -0.07
N PHE A 254 -13.74 -12.55 1.05
CA PHE A 254 -12.47 -13.05 1.52
C PHE A 254 -12.58 -14.45 2.13
N THR A 255 -11.61 -15.30 1.81
CA THR A 255 -11.36 -16.60 2.47
C THR A 255 -10.05 -16.48 3.21
N ALA A 256 -10.08 -16.64 4.54
CA ALA A 256 -8.89 -16.49 5.37
C ALA A 256 -7.94 -17.69 5.21
N PRO A 257 -6.74 -17.51 4.61
CA PRO A 257 -5.80 -18.63 4.40
C PRO A 257 -5.30 -19.25 5.71
N GLN A 258 -5.39 -18.52 6.81
CA GLN A 258 -4.98 -18.99 8.15
C GLN A 258 -6.11 -19.66 8.93
N ASN A 259 -7.30 -19.76 8.38
CA ASN A 259 -8.42 -20.46 8.99
C ASN A 259 -8.61 -21.86 8.38
N PRO A 260 -8.25 -22.96 9.10
CA PRO A 260 -8.31 -24.31 8.56
C PRO A 260 -9.71 -24.71 8.09
N PHE A 261 -10.76 -24.26 8.79
CA PHE A 261 -12.13 -24.59 8.44
C PHE A 261 -12.55 -23.95 7.10
N GLU A 262 -12.24 -22.66 6.90
CA GLU A 262 -12.52 -21.97 5.64
C GLU A 262 -11.73 -22.57 4.48
N MET A 263 -10.48 -22.98 4.73
CA MET A 263 -9.64 -23.62 3.72
C MET A 263 -10.15 -24.99 3.31
N LEU A 264 -10.64 -25.80 4.28
CA LEU A 264 -11.19 -27.14 4.00
C LEU A 264 -12.55 -27.08 3.30
N THR A 265 -13.39 -26.13 3.69
CA THR A 265 -14.76 -26.01 3.15
C THR A 265 -14.86 -25.09 1.94
N ASN A 266 -13.77 -24.38 1.59
CA ASN A 266 -13.78 -23.29 0.61
C ASN A 266 -14.85 -22.22 0.93
N SER A 267 -15.19 -22.04 2.21
CA SER A 267 -16.16 -21.03 2.61
C SER A 267 -15.55 -19.65 2.54
N GLU A 268 -16.34 -18.68 2.14
CA GLU A 268 -15.94 -17.28 2.00
C GLU A 268 -16.79 -16.38 2.91
N THR A 269 -16.23 -15.28 3.34
CA THR A 269 -16.95 -14.23 4.06
C THR A 269 -17.26 -13.10 3.08
N GLN A 270 -18.55 -12.80 2.90
CA GLN A 270 -19.00 -11.59 2.22
C GLN A 270 -18.57 -10.39 3.06
N LEU A 271 -17.75 -9.49 2.51
CA LEU A 271 -17.26 -8.30 3.22
C LEU A 271 -18.21 -7.13 3.04
N ALA A 272 -18.35 -6.61 1.82
CA ALA A 272 -19.24 -5.49 1.56
C ALA A 272 -20.72 -5.90 1.63
N SER A 273 -21.47 -5.23 2.50
CA SER A 273 -22.93 -5.32 2.55
C SER A 273 -23.60 -4.52 1.43
N ALA A 274 -22.91 -3.49 0.93
CA ALA A 274 -23.30 -2.70 -0.23
C ALA A 274 -22.05 -2.23 -0.97
N TYR A 275 -22.14 -2.14 -2.29
CA TYR A 275 -21.05 -1.71 -3.17
C TYR A 275 -21.57 -0.65 -4.15
N TYR A 276 -20.98 0.53 -4.12
CA TYR A 276 -21.33 1.65 -4.99
C TYR A 276 -20.16 2.01 -5.90
N ASN A 277 -20.38 1.90 -7.20
CA ASN A 277 -19.40 2.37 -8.17
C ASN A 277 -19.59 3.87 -8.42
N VAL A 278 -18.53 4.63 -8.19
CA VAL A 278 -18.46 6.07 -8.48
C VAL A 278 -17.54 6.32 -9.65
N ARG A 279 -17.77 7.41 -10.38
CA ARG A 279 -16.79 7.86 -11.37
C ARG A 279 -15.55 8.40 -10.65
N ILE A 280 -14.38 8.27 -11.27
CA ILE A 280 -13.15 8.89 -10.77
C ILE A 280 -13.39 10.39 -10.59
N GLY A 281 -13.08 10.92 -9.40
CA GLY A 281 -13.36 12.30 -9.00
C GLY A 281 -14.79 12.56 -8.52
N GLY A 282 -15.68 11.57 -8.54
CA GLY A 282 -17.07 11.70 -8.08
C GLY A 282 -17.28 11.56 -6.58
N ASP A 283 -16.25 11.20 -5.82
CA ASP A 283 -16.34 10.95 -4.37
C ASP A 283 -16.83 12.19 -3.61
N MET A 284 -16.33 13.37 -3.96
CA MET A 284 -16.72 14.64 -3.33
C MET A 284 -18.20 14.94 -3.55
N ALA A 285 -18.71 14.74 -4.77
CA ALA A 285 -20.12 14.95 -5.09
C ALA A 285 -21.02 13.96 -4.33
N LEU A 286 -20.60 12.69 -4.25
CA LEU A 286 -21.31 11.67 -3.47
C LEU A 286 -21.37 12.04 -1.99
N LEU A 287 -20.24 12.41 -1.38
CA LEU A 287 -20.17 12.78 0.03
C LEU A 287 -20.98 14.05 0.31
N LYS A 288 -20.93 15.07 -0.54
CA LYS A 288 -21.78 16.26 -0.44
C LYS A 288 -23.25 15.90 -0.52
N GLY A 289 -23.65 15.03 -1.45
CA GLY A 289 -25.03 14.55 -1.55
C GLY A 289 -25.51 13.82 -0.30
N MET A 290 -24.65 12.99 0.30
CA MET A 290 -24.93 12.32 1.58
C MET A 290 -25.12 13.33 2.73
N MET A 291 -24.21 14.31 2.85
CA MET A 291 -24.31 15.37 3.85
C MET A 291 -25.59 16.20 3.67
N ARG A 292 -25.93 16.56 2.43
CA ARG A 292 -27.17 17.26 2.11
C ARG A 292 -28.41 16.51 2.60
N LEU A 293 -28.50 15.22 2.28
CA LEU A 293 -29.62 14.38 2.72
C LEU A 293 -29.71 14.26 4.25
N LEU A 294 -28.56 14.20 4.94
CA LEU A 294 -28.55 14.17 6.41
C LEU A 294 -29.07 15.48 6.99
N ILE A 295 -28.62 16.63 6.49
CA ILE A 295 -29.06 17.96 6.92
C ILE A 295 -30.55 18.17 6.64
N GLU A 296 -31.04 17.83 5.43
CA GLU A 296 -32.44 17.94 5.08
C GLU A 296 -33.35 17.05 5.97
N ARG A 297 -32.87 15.85 6.32
CA ARG A 297 -33.60 14.95 7.24
C ARG A 297 -33.59 15.47 8.68
N ASP A 298 -32.50 16.07 9.11
CA ASP A 298 -32.39 16.69 10.42
C ASP A 298 -33.36 17.88 10.55
N ASP A 299 -33.38 18.77 9.54
CA ASP A 299 -34.34 19.87 9.47
C ASP A 299 -35.80 19.39 9.55
N ALA A 300 -36.11 18.32 8.79
CA ALA A 300 -37.44 17.73 8.81
C ALA A 300 -37.76 17.05 10.15
N ALA A 301 -36.80 16.47 10.84
CA ALA A 301 -36.98 15.89 12.16
C ALA A 301 -37.26 17.00 13.18
N SER A 302 -36.46 18.07 13.17
CA SER A 302 -36.61 19.24 14.04
C SER A 302 -37.95 19.96 13.84
N ALA A 303 -38.36 20.14 12.57
CA ALA A 303 -39.68 20.70 12.24
C ALA A 303 -40.87 19.83 12.73
N ALA A 304 -40.67 18.52 12.84
CA ALA A 304 -41.64 17.57 13.38
C ALA A 304 -41.55 17.37 14.90
N GLY A 305 -40.74 18.16 15.63
CA GLY A 305 -40.52 18.04 17.08
C GLY A 305 -39.81 16.74 17.48
N ARG A 306 -39.08 16.11 16.57
CA ARG A 306 -38.25 14.91 16.84
C ARG A 306 -36.83 15.32 17.21
N PRO A 307 -36.08 14.45 17.93
CA PRO A 307 -34.67 14.71 18.22
C PRO A 307 -33.84 14.94 16.97
N SER A 308 -32.84 15.81 17.08
CA SER A 308 -31.84 15.98 16.02
C SER A 308 -31.18 14.65 15.62
N LEU A 309 -30.88 14.52 14.35
CA LEU A 309 -30.08 13.41 13.80
C LEU A 309 -28.59 13.72 13.86
N LEU A 310 -28.24 15.00 14.03
CA LEU A 310 -26.87 15.48 14.18
C LEU A 310 -26.52 15.57 15.67
N ASP A 311 -25.24 15.45 15.99
CA ASP A 311 -24.73 15.66 17.33
C ASP A 311 -24.46 17.17 17.53
N ASP A 312 -25.51 17.91 17.88
CA ASP A 312 -25.47 19.36 18.05
C ASP A 312 -24.47 19.79 19.13
N GLU A 313 -24.38 19.02 20.23
CA GLU A 313 -23.43 19.29 21.31
C GLU A 313 -21.98 19.17 20.83
N PHE A 314 -21.67 18.11 20.09
CA PHE A 314 -20.35 17.93 19.51
C PHE A 314 -20.04 19.04 18.50
N ILE A 315 -20.98 19.36 17.61
CA ILE A 315 -20.80 20.38 16.58
C ILE A 315 -20.48 21.73 17.23
N GLN A 316 -21.26 22.15 18.24
CA GLN A 316 -21.09 23.43 18.91
C GLN A 316 -19.80 23.50 19.76
N THR A 317 -19.41 22.40 20.38
CA THR A 317 -18.29 22.37 21.33
C THR A 317 -16.95 22.11 20.64
N HIS A 318 -16.93 21.26 19.60
CA HIS A 318 -15.70 20.71 19.05
C HIS A 318 -15.44 21.06 17.57
N THR A 319 -16.34 21.79 16.92
CA THR A 319 -16.15 22.17 15.50
C THR A 319 -16.30 23.68 15.30
N VAL A 320 -15.80 24.15 14.14
CA VAL A 320 -15.99 25.51 13.66
C VAL A 320 -16.41 25.48 12.19
N GLY A 321 -17.20 26.49 11.76
CA GLY A 321 -17.59 26.64 10.35
C GLY A 321 -18.74 25.72 9.89
N PHE A 322 -19.49 25.12 10.80
CA PHE A 322 -20.62 24.26 10.45
C PHE A 322 -21.70 24.99 9.62
N ASP A 323 -22.02 26.24 9.95
CA ASP A 323 -23.00 27.04 9.20
C ASP A 323 -22.56 27.33 7.77
N GLU A 324 -21.27 27.50 7.56
CA GLU A 324 -20.69 27.69 6.21
C GLU A 324 -20.76 26.40 5.40
N LEU A 325 -20.36 25.28 6.02
CA LEU A 325 -20.48 23.94 5.43
C LEU A 325 -21.95 23.62 5.07
N ARG A 326 -22.88 23.88 5.99
CA ARG A 326 -24.29 23.65 5.78
C ARG A 326 -24.83 24.45 4.57
N ARG A 327 -24.48 25.72 4.47
CA ARG A 327 -24.86 26.57 3.32
C ARG A 327 -24.26 26.06 2.01
N ASP A 328 -22.98 25.69 2.01
CA ASP A 328 -22.30 25.16 0.81
C ASP A 328 -22.94 23.85 0.35
N VAL A 329 -23.23 22.95 1.29
CA VAL A 329 -23.82 21.65 1.00
C VAL A 329 -25.25 21.77 0.47
N LEU A 330 -26.09 22.62 1.06
CA LEU A 330 -27.49 22.81 0.65
C LEU A 330 -27.61 23.55 -0.69
N ASN A 331 -26.66 24.40 -1.02
CA ASN A 331 -26.62 25.14 -2.31
C ASN A 331 -25.87 24.36 -3.42
N SER A 332 -25.30 23.20 -3.13
CA SER A 332 -24.65 22.38 -4.17
C SER A 332 -25.68 21.68 -5.06
N GLU A 333 -25.42 21.66 -6.38
CA GLU A 333 -26.23 20.92 -7.36
C GLU A 333 -26.08 19.39 -7.23
#